data_9150a246742235fbc0f0b7f97c0b9cbd
#
_entry.id   9150a246742235fbc0f0b7f97c0b9cbd
#
_cell.length_a   1.000
_cell.length_b   1.000
_cell.length_c   1.000
_cell.angle_alpha   90.00
_cell.angle_beta   90.00
_cell.angle_gamma   90.00
#
_symmetry.space_group_name_H-M   'P 1'
#
loop_
_entity.id
_entity.type
_entity.pdbx_description
1 polymer ?
#
loop_
_entity_poly.entity_id
_entity_poly.type
_entity_poly.pdbx_seq_one_letter_code
_entity_poly.pdbx_strand_id
1 'polypeptide(L)'
;IFNIQRRLLWVVAIGGIIAVCTRNFVNLGPSTNNIGLDMGLVIGSFSGSVLVSLIAIKAVHWFHVPNHVLTIPSVIPMIPGVLMYRMLFGLINMNVQSIDQVTPLMKAIESGVNSGLVIMCIALGVAIPNIFGRKYIASSKNKRLAEILKERKARGKFVEW
;
A
#
# COMPACT_ATOMS: atom_id res chain seq x y z
N ILE A 1 -17.63 4.51 -2.57
CA ILE A 1 -17.84 4.69 -1.13
C ILE A 1 -17.66 3.33 -0.49
N PHE A 2 -16.58 3.16 0.29
CA PHE A 2 -16.26 1.90 0.96
C PHE A 2 -17.20 1.71 2.14
N ASN A 3 -18.17 0.80 2.02
CA ASN A 3 -19.03 0.41 3.13
C ASN A 3 -18.26 -0.57 4.04
N ILE A 4 -17.35 -0.01 4.85
CA ILE A 4 -16.52 -0.81 5.76
C ILE A 4 -17.33 -1.10 7.01
N GLN A 5 -17.49 -2.38 7.36
CA GLN A 5 -18.08 -2.79 8.62
C GLN A 5 -17.28 -2.21 9.80
N ARG A 6 -17.96 -1.73 10.86
CA ARG A 6 -17.33 -1.12 12.04
C ARG A 6 -16.22 -1.98 12.66
N ARG A 7 -16.33 -3.29 12.57
CA ARG A 7 -15.30 -4.25 13.05
C ARG A 7 -13.99 -4.20 12.25
N LEU A 8 -14.06 -3.86 10.98
CA LEU A 8 -12.89 -3.79 10.08
C LEU A 8 -12.15 -2.45 10.21
N LEU A 9 -12.79 -1.43 10.76
CA LEU A 9 -12.20 -0.10 10.94
C LEU A 9 -10.95 -0.13 11.82
N TRP A 10 -10.95 -0.96 12.86
CA TRP A 10 -9.79 -1.17 13.73
C TRP A 10 -8.61 -1.80 12.99
N VAL A 11 -8.87 -2.76 12.12
CA VAL A 11 -7.82 -3.43 11.33
C VAL A 11 -7.20 -2.45 10.34
N VAL A 12 -8.02 -1.62 9.69
CA VAL A 12 -7.56 -0.56 8.78
C VAL A 12 -6.75 0.49 9.53
N ALA A 13 -7.19 0.92 10.71
CA ALA A 13 -6.47 1.88 11.54
C ALA A 13 -5.09 1.36 11.95
N ILE A 14 -5.02 0.12 12.44
CA ILE A 14 -3.75 -0.53 12.79
C ILE A 14 -2.85 -0.66 11.56
N GLY A 15 -3.41 -1.06 10.42
CA GLY A 15 -2.69 -1.11 9.15
C GLY A 15 -2.10 0.24 8.74
N GLY A 16 -2.87 1.32 8.86
CA GLY A 16 -2.41 2.69 8.58
C GLY A 16 -1.29 3.15 9.54
N ILE A 17 -1.41 2.84 10.84
CA ILE A 17 -0.37 3.15 11.83
C ILE A 17 0.93 2.43 11.46
N ILE A 18 0.87 1.13 11.19
CA ILE A 18 2.06 0.33 10.82
C ILE A 18 2.68 0.87 9.53
N ALA A 19 1.87 1.24 8.54
CA ALA A 19 2.33 1.83 7.28
C ALA A 19 3.16 3.09 7.51
N VAL A 20 2.61 4.04 8.26
CA VAL A 20 3.26 5.33 8.53
C VAL A 20 4.47 5.17 9.43
N CYS A 21 4.40 4.32 10.47
CA CYS A 21 5.52 4.04 11.35
C CYS A 21 6.70 3.43 10.58
N THR A 22 6.44 2.43 9.72
CA THR A 22 7.49 1.80 8.91
C THR A 22 8.11 2.80 7.92
N ARG A 23 7.26 3.59 7.23
CA ARG A 23 7.75 4.63 6.33
C ARG A 23 8.65 5.62 7.04
N ASN A 24 8.21 6.13 8.20
CA ASN A 24 8.99 7.10 8.96
C ASN A 24 10.28 6.49 9.51
N PHE A 25 10.24 5.25 9.99
CA PHE A 25 11.42 4.54 10.47
C PHE A 25 12.49 4.38 9.39
N VAL A 26 12.09 4.06 8.15
CA VAL A 26 13.03 3.91 7.02
C VAL A 26 13.50 5.25 6.48
N ASN A 27 12.65 6.29 6.53
CA ASN A 27 12.97 7.62 5.98
C ASN A 27 13.82 8.48 6.92
N LEU A 28 13.64 8.36 8.24
CA LEU A 28 14.35 9.16 9.24
C LEU A 28 15.75 8.59 9.48
N GLY A 29 16.78 9.39 9.21
CA GLY A 29 18.17 9.03 9.45
C GLY A 29 18.60 9.19 10.92
N PRO A 30 19.74 8.59 11.31
CA PRO A 30 20.27 8.64 12.68
C PRO A 30 20.85 10.02 13.07
N SER A 31 20.85 10.99 12.16
CA SER A 31 21.52 12.29 12.35
C SER A 31 20.82 13.26 13.30
N THR A 32 19.59 12.98 13.76
CA THR A 32 18.80 13.88 14.63
C THR A 32 18.09 13.13 15.75
N ASN A 33 18.83 12.40 16.59
CA ASN A 33 18.24 11.61 17.71
C ASN A 33 17.13 10.61 17.30
N ASN A 34 16.99 10.32 16.02
CA ASN A 34 15.99 9.39 15.50
C ASN A 34 16.64 8.06 15.13
N ILE A 35 16.04 6.98 15.56
CA ILE A 35 16.46 5.63 15.19
C ILE A 35 15.83 5.31 13.84
N GLY A 36 16.57 5.54 12.74
CA GLY A 36 16.08 5.29 11.38
C GLY A 36 17.21 4.90 10.44
N LEU A 37 16.86 4.49 9.21
CA LEU A 37 17.78 3.90 8.22
C LEU A 37 18.27 4.90 7.16
N ASP A 38 17.71 6.11 7.11
CA ASP A 38 18.06 7.19 6.14
C ASP A 38 18.06 6.72 4.65
N MET A 39 17.14 5.85 4.30
CA MET A 39 17.05 5.29 2.94
C MET A 39 16.16 6.13 1.99
N GLY A 40 15.65 7.27 2.46
CA GLY A 40 14.81 8.16 1.68
C GLY A 40 13.31 7.81 1.69
N LEU A 41 12.51 8.82 1.36
CA LEU A 41 11.05 8.77 1.40
C LEU A 41 10.45 7.71 0.46
N VAL A 42 11.06 7.50 -0.70
CA VAL A 42 10.60 6.57 -1.74
C VAL A 42 10.69 5.13 -1.26
N ILE A 43 11.85 4.73 -0.73
CA ILE A 43 12.10 3.37 -0.21
C ILE A 43 11.27 3.13 1.06
N GLY A 44 11.15 4.14 1.92
CA GLY A 44 10.29 4.09 3.10
C GLY A 44 8.83 3.82 2.74
N SER A 45 8.32 4.49 1.72
CA SER A 45 6.95 4.31 1.25
C SER A 45 6.73 2.92 0.60
N PHE A 46 7.71 2.42 -0.14
CA PHE A 46 7.67 1.07 -0.69
C PHE A 46 7.62 0.00 0.40
N SER A 47 8.52 0.06 1.38
CA SER A 47 8.59 -0.91 2.48
C SER A 47 7.32 -0.90 3.33
N GLY A 48 6.79 0.28 3.65
CA GLY A 48 5.53 0.42 4.39
C GLY A 48 4.34 -0.17 3.65
N SER A 49 4.22 0.06 2.34
CA SER A 49 3.13 -0.48 1.52
C SER A 49 3.20 -1.99 1.36
N VAL A 50 4.41 -2.56 1.23
CA VAL A 50 4.61 -4.02 1.20
C VAL A 50 4.18 -4.67 2.51
N LEU A 51 4.60 -4.13 3.66
CA LEU A 51 4.21 -4.66 4.97
C LEU A 51 2.70 -4.62 5.18
N VAL A 52 2.05 -3.51 4.87
CA VAL A 52 0.58 -3.40 4.95
C VAL A 52 -0.11 -4.42 4.07
N SER A 53 0.38 -4.61 2.85
CA SER A 53 -0.20 -5.59 1.91
C SER A 53 -0.06 -7.02 2.42
N LEU A 54 1.08 -7.39 3.03
CA LEU A 54 1.29 -8.70 3.66
C LEU A 54 0.34 -8.91 4.84
N ILE A 55 0.18 -7.91 5.71
CA ILE A 55 -0.74 -7.95 6.85
C ILE A 55 -2.19 -8.08 6.37
N ALA A 56 -2.56 -7.31 5.32
CA ALA A 56 -3.89 -7.37 4.73
C ALA A 56 -4.21 -8.75 4.17
N ILE A 57 -3.27 -9.41 3.48
CA ILE A 57 -3.45 -10.79 2.98
C ILE A 57 -3.74 -11.76 4.14
N LYS A 58 -3.05 -11.61 5.26
CA LYS A 58 -3.28 -12.43 6.44
C LYS A 58 -4.63 -12.14 7.10
N ALA A 59 -5.01 -10.86 7.18
CA ALA A 59 -6.30 -10.41 7.73
C ALA A 59 -7.50 -10.86 6.86
N VAL A 60 -7.37 -10.83 5.54
CA VAL A 60 -8.37 -11.36 4.59
C VAL A 60 -8.72 -12.82 4.88
N HIS A 61 -7.72 -13.63 5.23
CA HIS A 61 -7.93 -15.03 5.56
C HIS A 61 -8.79 -15.21 6.83
N TRP A 62 -8.71 -14.27 7.75
CA TRP A 62 -9.47 -14.29 9.02
C TRP A 62 -10.88 -13.72 8.88
N PHE A 63 -11.03 -12.62 8.12
CA PHE A 63 -12.30 -11.87 8.03
C PHE A 63 -13.13 -12.19 6.80
N HIS A 64 -12.64 -13.00 5.85
CA HIS A 64 -13.31 -13.36 4.58
C HIS A 64 -13.76 -12.15 3.74
N VAL A 65 -13.03 -11.04 3.82
CA VAL A 65 -13.31 -9.78 3.12
C VAL A 65 -12.35 -9.61 1.95
N PRO A 66 -12.76 -8.98 0.83
CA PRO A 66 -11.86 -8.69 -0.29
C PRO A 66 -10.65 -7.85 0.16
N ASN A 67 -9.45 -8.22 -0.29
CA ASN A 67 -8.19 -7.60 0.13
C ASN A 67 -8.15 -6.08 -0.11
N HIS A 68 -8.75 -5.62 -1.21
CA HIS A 68 -8.78 -4.19 -1.57
C HIS A 68 -9.47 -3.32 -0.53
N VAL A 69 -10.47 -3.84 0.18
CA VAL A 69 -11.22 -3.11 1.22
C VAL A 69 -10.36 -2.79 2.45
N LEU A 70 -9.37 -3.63 2.74
CA LEU A 70 -8.44 -3.42 3.85
C LEU A 70 -7.19 -2.64 3.42
N THR A 71 -6.62 -2.97 2.26
CA THR A 71 -5.33 -2.42 1.82
C THR A 71 -5.45 -0.95 1.39
N ILE A 72 -6.47 -0.59 0.60
CA ILE A 72 -6.59 0.77 0.06
C ILE A 72 -6.72 1.81 1.17
N PRO A 73 -7.66 1.71 2.15
CA PRO A 73 -7.76 2.71 3.21
C PRO A 73 -6.53 2.78 4.10
N SER A 74 -5.82 1.66 4.32
CA SER A 74 -4.61 1.63 5.15
C SER A 74 -3.42 2.36 4.49
N VAL A 75 -3.41 2.47 3.17
CA VAL A 75 -2.32 3.11 2.41
C VAL A 75 -2.58 4.60 2.17
N ILE A 76 -3.83 5.07 2.24
CA ILE A 76 -4.19 6.48 2.03
C ILE A 76 -3.32 7.47 2.85
N PRO A 77 -3.03 7.23 4.14
CA PRO A 77 -2.18 8.15 4.92
C PRO A 77 -0.73 8.27 4.42
N MET A 78 -0.28 7.35 3.55
CA MET A 78 1.08 7.39 2.98
C MET A 78 1.19 8.29 1.75
N ILE A 79 0.08 8.75 1.18
CA ILE A 79 0.07 9.62 -0.01
C ILE A 79 0.78 10.93 0.34
N PRO A 80 1.77 11.36 -0.47
CA PRO A 80 2.59 12.54 -0.18
C PRO A 80 1.87 13.84 -0.55
N GLY A 81 0.76 14.15 0.14
CA GLY A 81 -0.07 15.33 -0.15
C GLY A 81 0.69 16.66 -0.09
N VAL A 82 1.64 16.79 0.84
CA VAL A 82 2.46 18.01 0.98
C VAL A 82 3.35 18.22 -0.25
N LEU A 83 3.94 17.16 -0.82
CA LEU A 83 4.76 17.29 -2.02
C LEU A 83 3.91 17.64 -3.24
N MET A 84 2.71 17.06 -3.37
CA MET A 84 1.76 17.41 -4.42
C MET A 84 1.29 18.87 -4.30
N TYR A 85 0.99 19.31 -3.09
CA TYR A 85 0.62 20.71 -2.84
C TYR A 85 1.76 21.68 -3.23
N ARG A 86 3.00 21.39 -2.84
CA ARG A 86 4.18 22.21 -3.20
C ARG A 86 4.38 22.29 -4.70
N MET A 87 4.21 21.19 -5.42
CA MET A 87 4.25 21.16 -6.88
C MET A 87 3.19 22.09 -7.48
N LEU A 88 1.93 21.91 -7.11
CA LEU A 88 0.82 22.71 -7.64
C LEU A 88 0.98 24.19 -7.32
N PHE A 89 1.34 24.52 -6.08
CA PHE A 89 1.55 25.90 -5.65
C PHE A 89 2.71 26.56 -6.39
N GLY A 90 3.80 25.82 -6.61
CA GLY A 90 4.93 26.28 -7.41
C GLY A 90 4.57 26.56 -8.86
N LEU A 91 3.73 25.72 -9.47
CA LEU A 91 3.23 25.93 -10.84
C LEU A 91 2.29 27.13 -10.97
N ILE A 92 1.41 27.32 -10.01
CA ILE A 92 0.48 28.48 -10.00
C ILE A 92 1.24 29.79 -9.86
N ASN A 93 2.24 29.83 -8.98
CA ASN A 93 3.02 31.06 -8.73
C ASN A 93 3.97 31.44 -9.87
N MET A 94 4.18 30.58 -10.85
CA MET A 94 4.96 30.91 -12.05
C MET A 94 4.36 32.04 -12.89
N ASN A 95 3.07 32.30 -12.75
CA ASN A 95 2.38 33.34 -13.54
C ASN A 95 2.56 34.76 -12.95
N VAL A 96 3.24 34.89 -11.81
CA VAL A 96 3.53 36.19 -11.18
C VAL A 96 4.94 36.61 -11.61
N GLN A 97 5.01 37.64 -12.42
CA GLN A 97 6.19 38.25 -13.04
C GLN A 97 7.31 38.55 -12.04
N SER A 98 8.34 37.72 -11.98
CA SER A 98 9.64 38.06 -11.36
C SER A 98 10.79 37.35 -12.08
N ILE A 99 11.90 38.08 -12.20
CA ILE A 99 13.08 37.76 -13.01
C ILE A 99 13.80 36.47 -12.55
N ASP A 100 13.60 36.02 -11.31
CA ASP A 100 14.20 34.82 -10.73
C ASP A 100 13.25 33.61 -10.64
N GLN A 101 12.58 33.26 -11.74
CA GLN A 101 11.57 32.17 -11.77
C GLN A 101 12.16 30.76 -11.87
N VAL A 102 13.44 30.61 -12.14
CA VAL A 102 14.06 29.29 -12.38
C VAL A 102 14.12 28.46 -11.07
N THR A 103 14.46 29.06 -9.96
CA THR A 103 14.60 28.40 -8.67
C THR A 103 13.29 27.84 -8.09
N PRO A 104 12.16 28.58 -8.08
CA PRO A 104 10.88 28.01 -7.63
C PRO A 104 10.31 26.96 -8.58
N LEU A 105 10.57 27.09 -9.90
CA LEU A 105 10.22 26.10 -10.90
C LEU A 105 10.93 24.77 -10.64
N MET A 106 12.25 24.80 -10.47
CA MET A 106 13.04 23.60 -10.19
C MET A 106 12.53 22.88 -8.94
N LYS A 107 12.23 23.60 -7.88
CA LYS A 107 11.66 23.03 -6.64
C LYS A 107 10.26 22.43 -6.85
N ALA A 108 9.43 23.06 -7.69
CA ALA A 108 8.12 22.52 -8.02
C ALA A 108 8.22 21.21 -8.82
N ILE A 109 9.10 21.17 -9.82
CA ILE A 109 9.36 19.96 -10.61
C ILE A 109 9.94 18.85 -9.74
N GLU A 110 10.93 19.14 -8.91
CA GLU A 110 11.52 18.19 -7.97
C GLU A 110 10.47 17.59 -7.04
N SER A 111 9.62 18.44 -6.45
CA SER A 111 8.52 17.98 -5.59
C SER A 111 7.51 17.12 -6.36
N GLY A 112 7.25 17.44 -7.63
CA GLY A 112 6.37 16.67 -8.50
C GLY A 112 6.93 15.30 -8.83
N VAL A 113 8.19 15.22 -9.23
CA VAL A 113 8.87 13.95 -9.53
C VAL A 113 8.93 13.08 -8.29
N ASN A 114 9.33 13.63 -7.15
CA ASN A 114 9.39 12.88 -5.89
C ASN A 114 8.01 12.35 -5.46
N SER A 115 6.94 13.15 -5.61
CA SER A 115 5.59 12.68 -5.29
C SER A 115 5.13 11.56 -6.23
N GLY A 116 5.44 11.68 -7.53
CA GLY A 116 5.14 10.65 -8.53
C GLY A 116 5.85 9.33 -8.23
N LEU A 117 7.15 9.39 -7.91
CA LEU A 117 7.92 8.21 -7.52
C LEU A 117 7.36 7.53 -6.27
N VAL A 118 6.97 8.30 -5.24
CA VAL A 118 6.36 7.75 -4.03
C VAL A 118 5.06 7.02 -4.36
N ILE A 119 4.19 7.62 -5.18
CA ILE A 119 2.91 6.99 -5.57
C ILE A 119 3.15 5.70 -6.36
N MET A 120 4.09 5.70 -7.31
CA MET A 120 4.46 4.48 -8.04
C MET A 120 4.99 3.39 -7.12
N CYS A 121 5.84 3.73 -6.17
CA CYS A 121 6.37 2.78 -5.19
C CYS A 121 5.28 2.21 -4.28
N ILE A 122 4.34 3.03 -3.84
CA ILE A 122 3.18 2.55 -3.08
C ILE A 122 2.35 1.58 -3.92
N ALA A 123 2.06 1.91 -5.17
CA ALA A 123 1.29 1.06 -6.06
C ALA A 123 1.96 -0.30 -6.29
N LEU A 124 3.27 -0.30 -6.56
CA LEU A 124 4.07 -1.53 -6.71
C LEU A 124 4.14 -2.33 -5.42
N GLY A 125 4.36 -1.66 -4.27
CA GLY A 125 4.42 -2.30 -2.96
C GLY A 125 3.11 -2.99 -2.56
N VAL A 126 1.97 -2.47 -2.99
CA VAL A 126 0.66 -3.12 -2.81
C VAL A 126 0.44 -4.23 -3.85
N ALA A 127 0.83 -4.03 -5.10
CA ALA A 127 0.56 -4.96 -6.19
C ALA A 127 1.36 -6.26 -6.06
N ILE A 128 2.65 -6.18 -5.73
CA ILE A 128 3.55 -7.34 -5.68
C ILE A 128 3.05 -8.41 -4.69
N PRO A 129 2.83 -8.11 -3.40
CA PRO A 129 2.35 -9.13 -2.46
C PRO A 129 0.96 -9.65 -2.81
N ASN A 130 0.09 -8.82 -3.41
CA ASN A 130 -1.24 -9.24 -3.83
C ASN A 130 -1.21 -10.28 -4.94
N ILE A 131 -0.31 -10.13 -5.91
CA ILE A 131 -0.13 -11.10 -7.01
C ILE A 131 0.38 -12.44 -6.47
N PHE A 132 1.40 -12.38 -5.62
CA PHE A 132 1.95 -13.60 -5.00
C PHE A 132 0.98 -14.24 -4.01
N GLY A 133 0.27 -13.46 -3.20
CA GLY A 133 -0.73 -13.94 -2.25
C GLY A 133 -1.91 -14.64 -2.94
N ARG A 134 -2.36 -14.16 -4.09
CA ARG A 134 -3.40 -14.83 -4.89
C ARG A 134 -3.00 -16.23 -5.33
N LYS A 135 -1.76 -16.41 -5.80
CA LYS A 135 -1.23 -17.73 -6.19
C LYS A 135 -1.20 -18.70 -5.02
N TYR A 136 -0.78 -18.22 -3.84
CA TYR A 136 -0.69 -19.05 -2.63
C TYR A 136 -2.08 -19.50 -2.14
N ILE A 137 -3.06 -18.58 -2.12
CA ILE A 137 -4.44 -18.86 -1.71
C ILE A 137 -5.13 -19.80 -2.72
N ALA A 138 -4.91 -19.59 -4.02
CA ALA A 138 -5.46 -20.46 -5.07
C ALA A 138 -4.90 -21.88 -4.99
N SER A 139 -3.60 -22.05 -4.71
CA SER A 139 -2.96 -23.35 -4.54
C SER A 139 -3.53 -24.11 -3.34
N SER A 140 -3.72 -23.45 -2.21
CA SER A 140 -4.32 -24.06 -1.01
C SER A 140 -5.78 -24.46 -1.20
N LYS A 141 -6.54 -23.64 -1.94
CA LYS A 141 -7.94 -23.93 -2.29
C LYS A 141 -8.05 -25.14 -3.21
N ASN A 142 -7.18 -25.24 -4.21
CA ASN A 142 -7.14 -26.36 -5.13
C ASN A 142 -6.77 -27.68 -4.44
N LYS A 143 -5.84 -27.66 -3.46
CA LYS A 143 -5.51 -28.83 -2.65
C LYS A 143 -6.71 -29.32 -1.83
N ARG A 144 -7.39 -28.42 -1.13
CA ARG A 144 -8.61 -28.77 -0.36
C ARG A 144 -9.75 -29.28 -1.25
N LEU A 145 -9.96 -28.66 -2.42
CA LEU A 145 -10.93 -29.14 -3.40
C LEU A 145 -10.61 -30.55 -3.90
N ALA A 146 -9.32 -30.81 -4.18
CA ALA A 146 -8.89 -32.14 -4.59
C ALA A 146 -9.07 -33.19 -3.50
N GLU A 147 -8.85 -32.84 -2.23
CA GLU A 147 -9.13 -33.73 -1.07
C GLU A 147 -10.63 -34.02 -0.93
N ILE A 148 -11.48 -33.00 -0.98
CA ILE A 148 -12.93 -33.14 -0.88
C ILE A 148 -13.48 -33.97 -2.05
N LEU A 149 -12.95 -33.77 -3.26
CA LEU A 149 -13.33 -34.58 -4.42
C LEU A 149 -12.88 -36.03 -4.30
N LYS A 150 -11.69 -36.29 -3.75
CA LYS A 150 -11.24 -37.67 -3.44
C LYS A 150 -12.14 -38.34 -2.38
N GLU A 151 -12.49 -37.63 -1.32
CA GLU A 151 -13.40 -38.16 -0.29
C GLU A 151 -14.80 -38.43 -0.84
N ARG A 152 -15.35 -37.56 -1.70
CA ARG A 152 -16.65 -37.78 -2.35
C ARG A 152 -16.63 -38.96 -3.31
N LYS A 153 -15.52 -39.12 -4.06
CA LYS A 153 -15.30 -40.30 -4.91
C LYS A 153 -15.25 -41.60 -4.08
N ALA A 154 -14.58 -41.57 -2.96
CA ALA A 154 -14.48 -42.74 -2.04
C ALA A 154 -15.82 -43.08 -1.38
N ARG A 155 -16.73 -42.09 -1.16
CA ARG A 155 -18.07 -42.33 -0.60
C ARG A 155 -19.15 -42.71 -1.61
N GLY A 156 -18.80 -42.93 -2.89
CA GLY A 156 -19.74 -43.43 -3.93
C GLY A 156 -20.89 -42.50 -4.25
N LYS A 157 -20.87 -41.21 -3.84
CA LYS A 157 -21.89 -40.23 -4.19
C LYS A 157 -21.51 -39.54 -5.52
N PHE A 158 -21.64 -40.25 -6.63
CA PHE A 158 -21.72 -39.58 -7.92
C PHE A 158 -23.14 -38.98 -8.03
N VAL A 159 -23.23 -37.65 -8.07
CA VAL A 159 -24.42 -36.98 -8.57
C VAL A 159 -24.24 -36.94 -10.09
N GLU A 160 -24.94 -37.78 -10.80
CA GLU A 160 -25.15 -37.64 -12.25
C GLU A 160 -25.97 -36.35 -12.46
N TRP A 161 -25.53 -35.56 -13.42
CA TRP A 161 -26.27 -34.42 -13.97
C TRP A 161 -26.85 -34.83 -15.31
#